data_a13f57bf951bb548e0079074547786cc
#
_entry.id   a13f57bf951bb548e0079074547786cc
#
_cell.length_a   1.000
_cell.length_b   1.000
_cell.length_c   1.000
_cell.angle_alpha   90.00
_cell.angle_beta   90.00
_cell.angle_gamma   90.00
#
_symmetry.space_group_name_H-M   'P 1'
#
loop_
_entity.id
_entity.type
_entity.pdbx_description
1 polymer ?
#
loop_
_entity_poly.entity_id
_entity_poly.type
_entity_poly.pdbx_seq_one_letter_code
_entity_poly.pdbx_strand_id
1 'polypeptide(L)'
;MKNVVILLFALVLITSCGGQKKQEEKEVRNVQLKGEEMPVDTALFRYAYRIRVQGDKAVVFDLHNVDYYYHAFTYPGFKYISSFGKRGEGPEEMISAENIRWGGDNTAWVLDGSKNRLFRYGGIAPGQEPKLEENISLDKAFMRPLDFDLSGADSFVIPDYSGENRFSWADMSGNLLHKSDCIPITDEKQLKESAPAVAQGWRSFISFSPDKKLLVTVTQLGDVLDIYNMENGRHINYKGEDGEPEFHVTSEGYGIPAGRMCYYDVQVTEHYIYAIYDGRKFSDIMKEKEYKQGAKQLRVFDFDGKLCKEYMLDRPVTGIYVDEAGHCLWATDVNRECR
;
A
#
# COMPACT_ATOMS: atom_id res chain seq x y z
N MET A 1 15.16 20.55 -16.07
CA MET A 1 13.77 20.14 -15.86
C MET A 1 13.81 18.74 -15.29
N LYS A 2 13.40 18.59 -14.03
CA LYS A 2 13.52 17.33 -13.29
C LYS A 2 12.21 16.57 -13.47
N ASN A 3 12.25 15.45 -14.18
CA ASN A 3 11.07 14.64 -14.44
C ASN A 3 10.88 13.64 -13.31
N VAL A 4 9.81 13.79 -12.56
CA VAL A 4 9.29 12.73 -11.72
C VAL A 4 8.37 11.86 -12.54
N VAL A 5 8.46 10.57 -12.35
CA VAL A 5 7.76 9.62 -13.17
C VAL A 5 6.54 9.11 -12.45
N ILE A 6 5.41 9.76 -12.72
CA ILE A 6 4.12 9.10 -12.58
C ILE A 6 3.91 8.37 -13.91
N LEU A 7 3.75 7.05 -13.83
CA LEU A 7 3.65 6.19 -14.99
C LEU A 7 2.18 5.89 -15.28
N LEU A 8 1.78 6.14 -16.51
CA LEU A 8 0.50 5.72 -17.04
C LEU A 8 0.67 4.40 -17.80
N PHE A 9 -0.05 3.38 -17.38
CA PHE A 9 -0.15 2.11 -18.10
C PHE A 9 -1.57 1.94 -18.64
N ALA A 10 -1.72 1.72 -19.94
CA ALA A 10 -3.01 1.35 -20.51
C ALA A 10 -3.39 -0.07 -20.06
N LEU A 11 -4.48 -0.19 -19.33
CA LEU A 11 -4.98 -1.48 -18.82
C LEU A 11 -6.01 -2.03 -19.81
N VAL A 12 -5.66 -3.07 -20.53
CA VAL A 12 -6.60 -3.75 -21.44
C VAL A 12 -7.42 -4.73 -20.63
N LEU A 13 -8.62 -4.31 -20.19
CA LEU A 13 -9.60 -5.18 -19.59
C LEU A 13 -10.34 -5.92 -20.72
N ILE A 14 -9.90 -7.14 -21.04
CA ILE A 14 -10.63 -8.02 -21.95
C ILE A 14 -11.78 -8.65 -21.18
N THR A 15 -13.00 -8.15 -21.37
CA THR A 15 -14.21 -8.80 -20.91
C THR A 15 -14.49 -9.97 -21.82
N SER A 16 -14.14 -11.19 -21.42
CA SER A 16 -14.60 -12.41 -22.07
C SER A 16 -15.49 -13.18 -21.10
N CYS A 17 -16.79 -13.04 -21.25
CA CYS A 17 -17.77 -13.97 -20.72
C CYS A 17 -18.13 -14.96 -21.82
N GLY A 18 -17.92 -16.26 -21.59
CA GLY A 18 -18.54 -17.33 -22.40
C GLY A 18 -17.66 -18.54 -22.69
N GLY A 19 -17.74 -19.51 -21.82
CA GLY A 19 -17.66 -20.96 -22.08
C GLY A 19 -16.54 -21.54 -22.93
N GLN A 20 -15.43 -21.91 -22.27
CA GLN A 20 -14.67 -23.14 -22.55
C GLN A 20 -13.60 -23.36 -21.46
N LYS A 21 -13.92 -24.25 -20.52
CA LYS A 21 -13.08 -24.52 -19.33
C LYS A 21 -11.99 -25.54 -19.64
N LYS A 22 -10.87 -25.20 -20.23
CA LYS A 22 -9.60 -25.99 -20.01
C LYS A 22 -8.33 -25.49 -20.72
N GLN A 23 -8.42 -24.50 -21.59
CA GLN A 23 -7.25 -23.97 -22.30
C GLN A 23 -6.88 -22.52 -21.96
N GLU A 24 -7.76 -21.79 -21.27
CA GLU A 24 -7.59 -20.34 -20.98
C GLU A 24 -6.66 -20.03 -19.79
N GLU A 25 -6.39 -20.98 -18.91
CA GLU A 25 -5.57 -20.71 -17.71
C GLU A 25 -4.08 -20.43 -18.00
N LYS A 26 -3.57 -20.79 -19.17
CA LYS A 26 -2.17 -20.55 -19.56
C LYS A 26 -1.93 -19.29 -20.39
N GLU A 27 -2.95 -18.74 -21.04
CA GLU A 27 -2.81 -17.58 -21.95
C GLU A 27 -2.94 -16.22 -21.24
N VAL A 28 -3.47 -16.16 -20.02
CA VAL A 28 -3.69 -14.91 -19.28
C VAL A 28 -2.44 -14.40 -18.55
N ARG A 29 -1.40 -15.23 -18.45
CA ARG A 29 -0.13 -14.89 -17.79
C ARG A 29 0.82 -14.28 -18.82
N ASN A 30 1.24 -13.02 -18.60
CA ASN A 30 2.28 -12.26 -19.31
C ASN A 30 1.82 -11.19 -20.32
N VAL A 31 0.77 -10.43 -19.98
CA VAL A 31 0.53 -9.20 -20.75
C VAL A 31 1.58 -8.17 -20.32
N GLN A 32 2.39 -7.73 -21.28
CA GLN A 32 3.37 -6.67 -21.04
C GLN A 32 2.68 -5.32 -21.06
N LEU A 33 2.88 -4.52 -20.02
CA LEU A 33 2.44 -3.13 -19.97
C LEU A 33 3.64 -2.21 -20.07
N LYS A 34 3.56 -1.26 -21.00
CA LYS A 34 4.57 -0.22 -21.16
C LYS A 34 4.05 1.09 -20.58
N GLY A 35 4.80 1.64 -19.62
CA GLY A 35 4.46 2.89 -18.97
C GLY A 35 4.91 4.09 -19.79
N GLU A 36 4.06 5.12 -19.84
CA GLU A 36 4.40 6.45 -20.31
C GLU A 36 4.66 7.37 -19.12
N GLU A 37 5.69 8.22 -19.26
CA GLU A 37 6.03 9.16 -18.20
C GLU A 37 5.08 10.34 -18.22
N MET A 38 4.44 10.60 -17.08
CA MET A 38 3.65 11.82 -16.94
C MET A 38 4.57 12.98 -16.54
N PRO A 39 4.63 14.06 -17.34
CA PRO A 39 5.34 15.26 -16.93
C PRO A 39 4.58 15.92 -15.78
N VAL A 40 5.20 15.93 -14.60
CA VAL A 40 4.64 16.57 -13.42
C VAL A 40 5.19 17.97 -13.29
N ASP A 41 4.32 18.95 -13.15
CA ASP A 41 4.70 20.34 -13.01
C ASP A 41 5.24 20.60 -11.59
N THR A 42 6.47 21.11 -11.51
CA THR A 42 7.14 21.78 -10.38
C THR A 42 7.43 21.02 -9.08
N ALA A 43 6.87 19.86 -8.81
CA ALA A 43 7.22 19.14 -7.57
C ALA A 43 8.60 18.49 -7.67
N LEU A 44 9.44 18.75 -6.68
CA LEU A 44 10.74 18.12 -6.54
C LEU A 44 10.60 16.87 -5.69
N PHE A 45 10.38 15.73 -6.33
CA PHE A 45 10.36 14.46 -5.62
C PHE A 45 11.77 13.94 -5.40
N ARG A 46 11.97 13.31 -4.27
CA ARG A 46 13.16 12.51 -3.98
C ARG A 46 12.86 11.03 -4.06
N TYR A 47 11.66 10.64 -3.60
CA TYR A 47 11.30 9.24 -3.48
C TYR A 47 9.77 9.09 -3.53
N ALA A 48 9.19 9.24 -4.73
CA ALA A 48 7.75 9.11 -4.95
C ALA A 48 7.31 7.67 -4.68
N TYR A 49 6.78 7.41 -3.47
CA TYR A 49 6.57 6.06 -2.95
C TYR A 49 5.16 5.53 -3.18
N ARG A 50 4.15 6.38 -2.99
CA ARG A 50 2.73 6.01 -3.12
C ARG A 50 1.97 7.07 -3.90
N ILE A 51 0.91 6.64 -4.57
CA ILE A 51 -0.08 7.53 -5.17
C ILE A 51 -1.46 7.13 -4.68
N ARG A 52 -2.30 8.11 -4.33
CA ARG A 52 -3.71 7.90 -3.98
C ARG A 52 -4.54 8.97 -4.66
N VAL A 53 -5.64 8.55 -5.28
CA VAL A 53 -6.54 9.44 -6.02
C VAL A 53 -7.95 9.38 -5.44
N GLN A 54 -8.59 10.54 -5.39
CA GLN A 54 -10.01 10.66 -5.07
C GLN A 54 -10.61 11.79 -5.93
N GLY A 55 -11.64 11.45 -6.72
CA GLY A 55 -12.30 12.39 -7.61
C GLY A 55 -11.30 13.01 -8.60
N ASP A 56 -11.19 14.32 -8.56
CA ASP A 56 -10.31 15.13 -9.42
C ASP A 56 -8.93 15.44 -8.80
N LYS A 57 -8.53 14.73 -7.77
CA LYS A 57 -7.29 14.97 -7.01
C LYS A 57 -6.45 13.72 -6.87
N ALA A 58 -5.15 13.88 -7.05
CA ALA A 58 -4.14 12.89 -6.73
C ALA A 58 -3.19 13.43 -5.66
N VAL A 59 -2.77 12.59 -4.74
CA VAL A 59 -1.68 12.88 -3.82
C VAL A 59 -0.58 11.85 -4.00
N VAL A 60 0.64 12.35 -4.15
CA VAL A 60 1.85 11.53 -4.19
C VAL A 60 2.57 11.68 -2.85
N PHE A 61 2.84 10.57 -2.21
CA PHE A 61 3.66 10.49 -1.01
C PHE A 61 5.13 10.35 -1.39
N ASP A 62 5.95 11.29 -0.93
CA ASP A 62 7.42 11.31 -1.10
C ASP A 62 8.10 10.97 0.22
N LEU A 63 8.51 9.71 0.38
CA LEU A 63 9.02 9.16 1.63
C LEU A 63 10.31 9.84 2.13
N HIS A 64 11.15 10.37 1.23
CA HIS A 64 12.46 10.95 1.56
C HIS A 64 12.57 12.45 1.27
N ASN A 65 11.46 13.13 1.04
CA ASN A 65 11.49 14.58 0.87
C ASN A 65 11.99 15.28 2.16
N VAL A 66 12.62 16.45 1.99
CA VAL A 66 13.21 17.19 3.11
C VAL A 66 12.26 18.21 3.72
N ASP A 67 11.28 18.68 2.95
CA ASP A 67 10.36 19.74 3.36
C ASP A 67 8.97 19.19 3.66
N TYR A 68 8.36 18.50 2.69
CA TYR A 68 7.01 17.98 2.77
C TYR A 68 6.93 16.54 2.27
N TYR A 69 6.15 15.73 2.96
CA TYR A 69 5.94 14.33 2.57
C TYR A 69 4.90 14.14 1.47
N TYR A 70 3.94 15.04 1.32
CA TYR A 70 2.80 14.87 0.42
C TYR A 70 2.68 16.01 -0.57
N HIS A 71 2.47 15.65 -1.84
CA HIS A 71 2.29 16.60 -2.93
C HIS A 71 0.99 16.32 -3.64
N ALA A 72 0.11 17.31 -3.65
CA ALA A 72 -1.22 17.24 -4.27
C ALA A 72 -1.21 17.79 -5.69
N PHE A 73 -1.97 17.13 -6.54
CA PHE A 73 -2.14 17.45 -7.97
C PHE A 73 -3.60 17.32 -8.38
N THR A 74 -3.97 17.99 -9.48
CA THR A 74 -5.22 17.68 -10.18
C THR A 74 -5.13 16.29 -10.82
N TYR A 75 -6.26 15.60 -10.95
CA TYR A 75 -6.35 14.32 -11.65
C TYR A 75 -7.37 14.44 -12.79
N PRO A 76 -7.10 13.88 -14.00
CA PRO A 76 -5.89 13.13 -14.38
C PRO A 76 -4.74 14.00 -14.94
N GLY A 77 -4.84 15.33 -14.91
CA GLY A 77 -3.89 16.21 -15.57
C GLY A 77 -2.58 16.46 -14.82
N PHE A 78 -2.44 16.03 -13.59
CA PHE A 78 -1.26 16.15 -12.70
C PHE A 78 -0.66 17.57 -12.64
N LYS A 79 -1.51 18.60 -12.67
CA LYS A 79 -1.06 19.96 -12.37
C LYS A 79 -0.90 20.11 -10.87
N TYR A 80 0.25 20.63 -10.44
CA TYR A 80 0.54 20.85 -9.03
C TYR A 80 -0.48 21.75 -8.34
N ILE A 81 -0.93 21.35 -7.16
CA ILE A 81 -1.83 22.14 -6.31
C ILE A 81 -1.04 22.70 -5.13
N SER A 82 -0.48 21.82 -4.30
CA SER A 82 0.16 22.22 -3.03
C SER A 82 0.97 21.06 -2.43
N SER A 83 1.76 21.36 -1.40
CA SER A 83 2.43 20.36 -0.58
C SER A 83 1.98 20.49 0.89
N PHE A 84 1.93 19.36 1.60
CA PHE A 84 1.53 19.32 3.01
C PHE A 84 2.24 18.18 3.75
N GLY A 85 2.00 18.07 5.08
CA GLY A 85 2.72 17.12 5.91
C GLY A 85 4.18 17.52 6.04
N LYS A 86 4.44 18.69 6.66
CA LYS A 86 5.79 19.25 6.84
C LYS A 86 6.66 18.30 7.63
N ARG A 87 7.89 18.07 7.18
CA ARG A 87 8.88 17.26 7.87
C ARG A 87 9.50 18.03 9.03
N GLY A 88 9.59 17.40 10.21
CA GLY A 88 10.22 17.98 11.39
C GLY A 88 9.73 17.36 12.69
N GLU A 89 10.24 17.90 13.81
CA GLU A 89 9.95 17.43 15.16
C GLU A 89 8.84 18.20 15.87
N GLY A 90 8.42 19.33 15.31
CA GLY A 90 7.36 20.18 15.87
C GLY A 90 6.02 19.44 16.04
N PRO A 91 5.08 19.99 16.82
CA PRO A 91 3.82 19.31 17.15
C PRO A 91 2.93 19.05 15.94
N GLU A 92 3.03 19.87 14.90
CA GLU A 92 2.28 19.75 13.63
C GLU A 92 3.14 19.23 12.48
N GLU A 93 4.40 18.87 12.76
CA GLU A 93 5.35 18.31 11.79
C GLU A 93 5.42 16.80 11.93
N MET A 94 5.93 16.12 10.91
CA MET A 94 6.03 14.67 10.85
C MET A 94 7.49 14.22 10.83
N ILE A 95 7.81 13.16 11.59
CA ILE A 95 9.16 12.55 11.62
C ILE A 95 9.23 11.40 10.61
N SER A 96 8.22 10.53 10.58
CA SER A 96 8.17 9.33 9.76
C SER A 96 6.77 9.16 9.17
N ALA A 97 6.57 9.75 8.01
CA ALA A 97 5.34 9.55 7.27
C ALA A 97 5.28 8.13 6.69
N GLU A 98 4.11 7.49 6.76
CA GLU A 98 3.92 6.11 6.30
C GLU A 98 2.97 6.03 5.10
N ASN A 99 1.68 6.21 5.27
CA ASN A 99 0.72 6.12 4.19
C ASN A 99 -0.30 7.27 4.25
N ILE A 100 -1.10 7.40 3.20
CA ILE A 100 -2.17 8.37 3.07
C ILE A 100 -3.47 7.68 2.69
N ARG A 101 -4.58 8.14 3.24
CA ARG A 101 -5.95 7.74 2.89
C ARG A 101 -6.82 8.97 2.70
N TRP A 102 -7.70 8.91 1.72
CA TRP A 102 -8.72 9.93 1.56
C TRP A 102 -9.90 9.69 2.50
N GLY A 103 -10.36 10.73 3.15
CA GLY A 103 -11.62 10.74 3.88
C GLY A 103 -12.82 10.97 2.96
N GLY A 104 -14.01 10.60 3.42
CA GLY A 104 -15.26 10.78 2.65
C GLY A 104 -15.63 12.23 2.35
N ASP A 105 -15.00 13.18 3.02
CA ASP A 105 -15.22 14.64 2.95
C ASP A 105 -14.14 15.38 2.15
N ASN A 106 -13.38 14.70 1.29
CA ASN A 106 -12.23 15.23 0.55
C ASN A 106 -11.07 15.71 1.44
N THR A 107 -10.97 15.21 2.65
CA THR A 107 -9.79 15.39 3.49
C THR A 107 -8.78 14.26 3.27
N ALA A 108 -7.52 14.53 3.54
CA ALA A 108 -6.46 13.55 3.51
C ALA A 108 -6.02 13.18 4.94
N TRP A 109 -6.11 11.91 5.28
CA TRP A 109 -5.55 11.34 6.48
C TRP A 109 -4.16 10.79 6.22
N VAL A 110 -3.23 11.09 7.10
CA VAL A 110 -1.83 10.65 6.98
C VAL A 110 -1.32 10.15 8.33
N LEU A 111 -0.44 9.15 8.30
CA LEU A 111 0.10 8.50 9.48
C LEU A 111 1.55 8.90 9.70
N ASP A 112 1.92 9.31 10.92
CA ASP A 112 3.29 9.36 11.40
C ASP A 112 3.57 8.16 12.31
N GLY A 113 4.30 7.18 11.80
CA GLY A 113 4.60 5.95 12.53
C GLY A 113 5.54 6.15 13.72
N SER A 114 6.42 7.16 13.69
CA SER A 114 7.34 7.46 14.79
C SER A 114 6.68 8.23 15.93
N LYS A 115 5.79 9.16 15.60
CA LYS A 115 5.02 9.90 16.61
C LYS A 115 3.78 9.14 17.10
N ASN A 116 3.42 8.05 16.43
CA ASN A 116 2.19 7.29 16.67
C ASN A 116 0.95 8.21 16.58
N ARG A 117 0.82 8.93 15.45
CA ARG A 117 -0.20 9.95 15.23
C ARG A 117 -0.82 9.86 13.85
N LEU A 118 -2.12 10.20 13.79
CA LEU A 118 -2.85 10.48 12.57
C LEU A 118 -3.10 11.98 12.45
N PHE A 119 -2.88 12.52 11.27
CA PHE A 119 -3.14 13.92 10.93
C PHE A 119 -4.18 13.99 9.83
N ARG A 120 -5.15 14.89 9.95
CA ARG A 120 -6.14 15.18 8.91
C ARG A 120 -5.88 16.55 8.30
N TYR A 121 -5.75 16.58 6.99
CA TYR A 121 -5.58 17.79 6.21
C TYR A 121 -6.80 18.04 5.34
N GLY A 122 -7.40 19.23 5.44
CA GLY A 122 -8.45 19.73 4.56
C GLY A 122 -7.95 20.83 3.63
N GLY A 123 -8.83 21.34 2.76
CA GLY A 123 -8.50 22.43 1.83
C GLY A 123 -7.57 22.04 0.69
N ILE A 124 -7.51 20.77 0.32
CA ILE A 124 -6.67 20.28 -0.80
C ILE A 124 -7.40 20.59 -2.11
N ALA A 125 -7.22 21.80 -2.63
CA ALA A 125 -7.82 22.24 -3.89
C ALA A 125 -6.97 23.34 -4.56
N PRO A 126 -7.07 23.54 -5.89
CA PRO A 126 -6.37 24.62 -6.58
C PRO A 126 -6.64 25.98 -5.93
N GLY A 127 -5.57 26.74 -5.68
CA GLY A 127 -5.66 28.08 -5.06
C GLY A 127 -5.94 28.08 -3.55
N GLN A 128 -5.93 26.92 -2.90
CA GLN A 128 -6.03 26.79 -1.44
C GLN A 128 -4.74 26.18 -0.87
N GLU A 129 -4.44 26.55 0.37
CA GLU A 129 -3.37 25.90 1.14
C GLU A 129 -4.00 24.82 2.04
N PRO A 130 -3.50 23.58 2.00
CA PRO A 130 -3.95 22.53 2.90
C PRO A 130 -3.77 22.94 4.36
N LYS A 131 -4.79 22.74 5.16
CA LYS A 131 -4.78 23.05 6.58
C LYS A 131 -4.84 21.79 7.41
N LEU A 132 -4.01 21.71 8.44
CA LEU A 132 -4.15 20.69 9.46
C LEU A 132 -5.43 20.96 10.26
N GLU A 133 -6.36 20.03 10.20
CA GLU A 133 -7.66 20.13 10.87
C GLU A 133 -7.69 19.30 12.16
N GLU A 134 -7.02 18.12 12.14
CA GLU A 134 -6.94 17.23 13.29
C GLU A 134 -5.56 16.65 13.44
N ASN A 135 -5.16 16.43 14.69
CA ASN A 135 -3.90 15.78 15.10
C ASN A 135 -4.22 14.82 16.25
N ILE A 136 -4.33 13.54 15.93
CA ILE A 136 -4.84 12.49 16.80
C ILE A 136 -3.66 11.63 17.26
N SER A 137 -3.48 11.50 18.57
CA SER A 137 -2.52 10.55 19.14
C SER A 137 -3.16 9.17 19.23
N LEU A 138 -2.51 8.17 18.66
CA LEU A 138 -2.93 6.79 18.80
C LEU A 138 -2.56 6.25 20.19
N ASP A 139 -3.39 5.34 20.72
CA ASP A 139 -3.11 4.62 21.97
C ASP A 139 -1.73 3.93 21.90
N LYS A 140 -1.06 3.82 23.04
CA LYS A 140 0.25 3.17 23.16
C LYS A 140 0.24 1.68 22.80
N ALA A 141 -0.93 1.06 22.78
CA ALA A 141 -1.11 -0.32 22.33
C ALA A 141 -0.90 -0.50 20.81
N PHE A 142 -0.96 0.59 20.04
CA PHE A 142 -0.57 0.56 18.61
C PHE A 142 0.95 0.61 18.51
N MET A 143 1.53 -0.57 18.36
CA MET A 143 2.99 -0.70 18.25
C MET A 143 3.43 -0.45 16.81
N ARG A 144 4.22 0.61 16.58
CA ARG A 144 4.84 0.93 15.29
C ARG A 144 3.87 0.82 14.09
N PRO A 145 2.81 1.62 14.02
CA PRO A 145 1.87 1.58 12.91
C PRO A 145 2.57 1.96 11.60
N LEU A 146 2.44 1.15 10.56
CA LEU A 146 3.11 1.32 9.26
C LEU A 146 2.14 1.46 8.09
N ASP A 147 0.87 1.17 8.31
CA ASP A 147 -0.22 1.41 7.38
C ASP A 147 -1.52 1.60 8.17
N PHE A 148 -2.54 2.11 7.51
CA PHE A 148 -3.87 2.28 8.07
C PHE A 148 -4.89 2.43 6.95
N ASP A 149 -6.17 2.23 7.25
CA ASP A 149 -7.28 2.65 6.38
C ASP A 149 -8.48 3.09 7.25
N LEU A 150 -9.41 3.80 6.64
CA LEU A 150 -10.66 4.23 7.27
C LEU A 150 -11.71 3.12 7.11
N SER A 151 -12.28 2.70 8.22
CA SER A 151 -13.43 1.80 8.23
C SER A 151 -14.71 2.64 8.35
N GLY A 152 -15.19 3.14 7.21
CA GLY A 152 -16.29 4.10 7.21
C GLY A 152 -15.90 5.47 7.78
N ALA A 153 -16.83 6.11 8.50
CA ALA A 153 -16.64 7.44 9.08
C ALA A 153 -16.14 7.42 10.54
N ASP A 154 -16.17 6.25 11.21
CA ASP A 154 -16.15 6.19 12.67
C ASP A 154 -14.89 5.54 13.25
N SER A 155 -14.05 4.91 12.43
CA SER A 155 -12.89 4.19 12.93
C SER A 155 -11.77 4.02 11.91
N PHE A 156 -10.59 3.73 12.43
CA PHE A 156 -9.41 3.34 11.66
C PHE A 156 -9.12 1.87 11.88
N VAL A 157 -8.64 1.19 10.85
CA VAL A 157 -7.99 -0.11 10.95
C VAL A 157 -6.50 0.05 10.67
N ILE A 158 -5.69 -0.58 11.49
CA ILE A 158 -4.23 -0.51 11.45
C ILE A 158 -3.70 -1.94 11.52
N PRO A 159 -2.83 -2.40 10.61
CA PRO A 159 -2.15 -3.68 10.76
C PRO A 159 -1.47 -3.78 12.13
N ASP A 160 -1.74 -4.84 12.87
CA ASP A 160 -1.18 -5.00 14.22
C ASP A 160 0.28 -5.47 14.15
N TYR A 161 1.12 -4.80 14.90
CA TYR A 161 2.56 -5.09 14.99
C TYR A 161 2.94 -5.74 16.33
N SER A 162 1.96 -6.30 17.06
CA SER A 162 2.23 -7.04 18.30
C SER A 162 2.76 -8.46 18.06
N GLY A 163 2.55 -9.01 16.86
CA GLY A 163 2.90 -10.38 16.51
C GLY A 163 1.84 -11.42 16.92
N GLU A 164 0.68 -10.98 17.37
CA GLU A 164 -0.43 -11.83 17.82
C GLU A 164 -1.66 -11.69 16.92
N ASN A 165 -2.08 -10.46 16.67
CA ASN A 165 -3.27 -10.16 15.90
C ASN A 165 -2.92 -9.64 14.49
N ARG A 166 -3.90 -9.68 13.60
CA ARG A 166 -3.76 -9.14 12.25
C ARG A 166 -4.04 -7.64 12.20
N PHE A 167 -5.02 -7.19 12.98
CA PHE A 167 -5.50 -5.81 12.98
C PHE A 167 -5.74 -5.27 14.38
N SER A 168 -5.50 -3.99 14.54
CA SER A 168 -5.92 -3.15 15.63
C SER A 168 -6.88 -2.07 15.12
N TRP A 169 -7.96 -1.81 15.86
CA TRP A 169 -9.00 -0.86 15.49
C TRP A 169 -8.97 0.32 16.45
N ALA A 170 -8.99 1.54 15.91
CA ALA A 170 -9.04 2.77 16.66
C ALA A 170 -10.32 3.54 16.39
N ASP A 171 -10.86 4.21 17.42
CA ASP A 171 -11.87 5.24 17.20
C ASP A 171 -11.27 6.52 16.56
N MET A 172 -12.12 7.49 16.21
CA MET A 172 -11.68 8.75 15.62
C MET A 172 -10.90 9.65 16.60
N SER A 173 -10.78 9.27 17.87
CA SER A 173 -9.94 9.92 18.86
C SER A 173 -8.59 9.22 19.07
N GLY A 174 -8.37 8.11 18.37
CA GLY A 174 -7.13 7.33 18.45
C GLY A 174 -7.10 6.28 19.57
N ASN A 175 -8.21 6.08 20.30
CA ASN A 175 -8.27 5.06 21.33
C ASN A 175 -8.39 3.67 20.72
N LEU A 176 -7.73 2.67 21.31
CA LEU A 176 -7.89 1.28 20.90
C LEU A 176 -9.30 0.79 21.22
N LEU A 177 -10.04 0.37 20.21
CA LEU A 177 -11.35 -0.26 20.36
C LEU A 177 -11.21 -1.76 20.65
N HIS A 178 -10.52 -2.46 19.78
CA HIS A 178 -10.26 -3.90 19.89
C HIS A 178 -9.14 -4.31 18.93
N LYS A 179 -8.65 -5.53 19.10
CA LYS A 179 -7.80 -6.24 18.14
C LYS A 179 -8.58 -7.41 17.55
N SER A 180 -8.35 -7.71 16.29
CA SER A 180 -9.08 -8.77 15.60
C SER A 180 -8.17 -9.64 14.77
N ASP A 181 -8.67 -10.84 14.48
CA ASP A 181 -8.07 -11.87 13.65
C ASP A 181 -6.66 -12.28 14.11
N CYS A 182 -6.36 -13.54 13.99
CA CYS A 182 -5.01 -14.04 14.22
C CYS A 182 -4.19 -13.92 12.93
N ILE A 183 -2.88 -13.75 13.07
CA ILE A 183 -1.96 -13.90 11.95
C ILE A 183 -2.11 -15.33 11.40
N PRO A 184 -2.34 -15.53 10.08
CA PRO A 184 -2.70 -16.85 9.51
C PRO A 184 -1.47 -17.76 9.32
N ILE A 185 -0.66 -17.93 10.36
CA ILE A 185 0.55 -18.76 10.37
C ILE A 185 0.15 -20.23 10.34
N THR A 186 0.72 -21.00 9.40
CA THR A 186 0.59 -22.46 9.38
C THR A 186 1.91 -23.18 9.65
N ASP A 187 3.05 -22.49 9.58
CA ASP A 187 4.34 -23.05 9.98
C ASP A 187 4.46 -23.12 11.50
N GLU A 188 4.42 -24.34 12.04
CA GLU A 188 4.54 -24.58 13.49
C GLU A 188 5.83 -24.02 14.13
N LYS A 189 6.88 -23.80 13.35
CA LYS A 189 8.12 -23.20 13.85
C LYS A 189 7.89 -21.73 14.15
N GLN A 190 7.21 -21.02 13.25
CA GLN A 190 6.92 -19.60 13.41
C GLN A 190 6.01 -19.35 14.63
N LEU A 191 5.09 -20.25 14.93
CA LEU A 191 4.22 -20.16 16.12
C LEU A 191 4.98 -20.17 17.45
N LYS A 192 6.24 -20.60 17.44
CA LYS A 192 7.12 -20.67 18.62
C LYS A 192 8.11 -19.51 18.69
N GLU A 193 8.14 -18.67 17.66
CA GLU A 193 9.06 -17.54 17.60
C GLU A 193 8.58 -16.36 18.44
N SER A 194 9.48 -15.41 18.66
CA SER A 194 9.16 -14.20 19.40
C SER A 194 8.12 -13.34 18.67
N ALA A 195 7.20 -12.74 19.40
CA ALA A 195 6.18 -11.86 18.84
C ALA A 195 6.77 -10.70 17.98
N PRO A 196 7.89 -10.03 18.36
CA PRO A 196 8.53 -9.05 17.49
C PRO A 196 9.01 -9.61 16.15
N ALA A 197 9.54 -10.84 16.12
CA ALA A 197 10.00 -11.47 14.89
C ALA A 197 8.81 -11.80 13.97
N VAL A 198 7.74 -12.34 14.53
CA VAL A 198 6.48 -12.60 13.81
C VAL A 198 5.92 -11.31 13.24
N ALA A 199 5.82 -10.24 14.05
CA ALA A 199 5.34 -8.94 13.59
C ALA A 199 6.14 -8.39 12.40
N GLN A 200 7.46 -8.51 12.42
CA GLN A 200 8.31 -8.07 11.33
C GLN A 200 8.15 -8.92 10.07
N GLY A 201 8.06 -10.26 10.23
CA GLY A 201 7.84 -11.17 9.11
C GLY A 201 6.49 -10.95 8.43
N TRP A 202 5.46 -10.71 9.20
CA TRP A 202 4.07 -10.55 8.73
C TRP A 202 3.64 -9.09 8.47
N ARG A 203 4.60 -8.19 8.32
CA ARG A 203 4.33 -6.81 7.91
C ARG A 203 3.45 -6.78 6.66
N SER A 204 2.40 -5.94 6.68
CA SER A 204 1.37 -5.97 5.67
C SER A 204 0.93 -4.57 5.24
N PHE A 205 0.40 -4.51 4.02
CA PHE A 205 -0.34 -3.37 3.49
C PHE A 205 -1.81 -3.73 3.38
N ILE A 206 -2.67 -2.75 3.57
CA ILE A 206 -4.11 -2.95 3.58
C ILE A 206 -4.83 -2.03 2.61
N SER A 207 -6.03 -2.43 2.19
CA SER A 207 -6.96 -1.58 1.43
C SER A 207 -8.39 -2.07 1.66
N PHE A 208 -9.30 -1.15 1.93
CA PHE A 208 -10.72 -1.45 1.86
C PHE A 208 -11.25 -1.36 0.42
N SER A 209 -12.30 -2.15 0.14
CA SER A 209 -13.16 -1.91 -1.03
C SER A 209 -13.84 -0.52 -0.91
N PRO A 210 -14.26 0.10 -2.03
CA PRO A 210 -14.92 1.40 -2.01
C PRO A 210 -16.16 1.44 -1.10
N ASP A 211 -16.92 0.34 -1.05
CA ASP A 211 -18.11 0.17 -0.21
C ASP A 211 -17.81 -0.24 1.23
N LYS A 212 -16.53 -0.37 1.58
CA LYS A 212 -16.01 -0.77 2.92
C LYS A 212 -16.44 -2.16 3.42
N LYS A 213 -16.93 -3.02 2.52
CA LYS A 213 -17.36 -4.38 2.88
C LYS A 213 -16.23 -5.39 2.90
N LEU A 214 -15.18 -5.17 2.11
CA LEU A 214 -14.01 -6.04 2.06
C LEU A 214 -12.78 -5.29 2.57
N LEU A 215 -12.10 -5.87 3.56
CA LEU A 215 -10.76 -5.47 3.96
C LEU A 215 -9.78 -6.49 3.38
N VAL A 216 -8.86 -6.00 2.56
CA VAL A 216 -7.81 -6.84 1.97
C VAL A 216 -6.47 -6.48 2.57
N THR A 217 -5.66 -7.50 2.86
CA THR A 217 -4.29 -7.32 3.29
C THR A 217 -3.34 -8.18 2.46
N VAL A 218 -2.18 -7.61 2.13
CA VAL A 218 -1.09 -8.32 1.46
C VAL A 218 0.16 -8.28 2.32
N THR A 219 0.85 -9.41 2.44
CA THR A 219 2.03 -9.53 3.30
C THR A 219 3.29 -9.18 2.52
N GLN A 220 4.09 -8.22 3.04
CA GLN A 220 5.26 -7.71 2.33
C GLN A 220 6.33 -8.79 2.11
N LEU A 221 6.55 -9.67 3.08
CA LEU A 221 7.64 -10.66 3.08
C LEU A 221 7.16 -12.09 2.81
N GLY A 222 5.88 -12.25 2.41
CA GLY A 222 5.27 -13.53 2.08
C GLY A 222 4.25 -13.40 0.95
N ASP A 223 4.08 -14.45 0.18
CA ASP A 223 3.09 -14.52 -0.90
C ASP A 223 1.71 -14.87 -0.33
N VAL A 224 1.22 -13.97 0.54
CA VAL A 224 -0.04 -14.14 1.27
C VAL A 224 -0.92 -12.92 1.03
N LEU A 225 -2.17 -13.18 0.63
CA LEU A 225 -3.23 -12.19 0.52
C LEU A 225 -4.44 -12.70 1.30
N ASP A 226 -4.96 -11.85 2.18
CA ASP A 226 -6.16 -12.16 2.96
C ASP A 226 -7.30 -11.22 2.58
N ILE A 227 -8.51 -11.77 2.47
CA ILE A 227 -9.74 -11.03 2.22
C ILE A 227 -10.71 -11.29 3.38
N TYR A 228 -11.06 -10.22 4.09
CA TYR A 228 -12.01 -10.25 5.19
C TYR A 228 -13.31 -9.56 4.77
N ASN A 229 -14.41 -10.31 4.76
CA ASN A 229 -15.73 -9.73 4.54
C ASN A 229 -16.28 -9.20 5.86
N MET A 230 -16.41 -7.89 5.96
CA MET A 230 -16.78 -7.17 7.19
C MET A 230 -18.27 -7.32 7.54
N GLU A 231 -19.12 -7.77 6.59
CA GLU A 231 -20.55 -7.96 6.84
C GLU A 231 -20.88 -9.33 7.42
N ASN A 232 -20.18 -10.38 6.98
CA ASN A 232 -20.51 -11.76 7.35
C ASN A 232 -19.37 -12.52 8.03
N GLY A 233 -18.21 -11.89 8.21
CA GLY A 233 -17.04 -12.48 8.86
C GLY A 233 -16.30 -13.54 8.04
N ARG A 234 -16.64 -13.73 6.74
CA ARG A 234 -15.93 -14.68 5.89
C ARG A 234 -14.48 -14.21 5.71
N HIS A 235 -13.53 -15.11 5.94
CA HIS A 235 -12.11 -14.91 5.69
C HIS A 235 -11.65 -15.86 4.58
N ILE A 236 -10.92 -15.32 3.62
CA ILE A 236 -10.25 -16.07 2.55
C ILE A 236 -8.76 -15.78 2.68
N ASN A 237 -7.95 -16.83 2.74
CA ASN A 237 -6.50 -16.75 2.75
C ASN A 237 -5.96 -17.37 1.46
N TYR A 238 -5.39 -16.54 0.61
CA TYR A 238 -4.61 -16.97 -0.54
C TYR A 238 -3.15 -17.11 -0.14
N LYS A 239 -2.55 -18.25 -0.45
CA LYS A 239 -1.11 -18.50 -0.37
C LYS A 239 -0.61 -18.87 -1.76
N GLY A 240 0.27 -18.02 -2.30
CA GLY A 240 0.91 -18.28 -3.58
C GLY A 240 2.06 -19.28 -3.46
N GLU A 241 2.79 -19.45 -4.56
CA GLU A 241 3.89 -20.43 -4.65
C GLU A 241 5.07 -20.09 -3.71
N ASP A 242 5.27 -18.82 -3.38
CA ASP A 242 6.36 -18.35 -2.52
C ASP A 242 6.02 -18.42 -1.01
N GLY A 243 4.78 -18.77 -0.67
CA GLY A 243 4.36 -19.16 0.69
C GLY A 243 4.38 -18.04 1.74
N GLU A 244 4.44 -18.48 2.99
CA GLU A 244 4.50 -17.60 4.16
C GLU A 244 5.85 -16.88 4.28
N PRO A 245 5.94 -15.76 5.05
CA PRO A 245 7.20 -15.09 5.32
C PRO A 245 8.26 -16.04 5.89
N GLU A 246 9.48 -15.97 5.38
CA GLU A 246 10.64 -16.64 5.97
C GLU A 246 11.53 -15.61 6.67
N PHE A 247 11.92 -15.88 7.90
CA PHE A 247 12.81 -15.02 8.68
C PHE A 247 13.66 -15.82 9.66
N HIS A 248 14.83 -15.28 9.99
CA HIS A 248 15.67 -15.76 11.08
C HIS A 248 15.50 -14.88 12.30
N VAL A 249 15.48 -15.47 13.49
CA VAL A 249 15.33 -14.72 14.74
C VAL A 249 16.71 -14.47 15.34
N THR A 250 16.99 -13.21 15.66
CA THR A 250 18.24 -12.81 16.35
C THR A 250 18.21 -13.22 17.82
N SER A 251 19.37 -13.14 18.49
CA SER A 251 19.47 -13.34 19.94
C SER A 251 18.61 -12.37 20.76
N GLU A 252 18.35 -11.18 20.21
CA GLU A 252 17.49 -10.15 20.82
C GLU A 252 16.00 -10.36 20.50
N GLY A 253 15.64 -11.39 19.71
CA GLY A 253 14.25 -11.72 19.37
C GLY A 253 13.68 -10.95 18.17
N TYR A 254 14.50 -10.32 17.33
CA TYR A 254 14.04 -9.64 16.11
C TYR A 254 14.11 -10.56 14.88
N GLY A 255 13.14 -10.38 13.95
CA GLY A 255 13.13 -11.11 12.70
C GLY A 255 14.03 -10.45 11.64
N ILE A 256 14.92 -11.22 11.05
CA ILE A 256 15.67 -10.82 9.84
C ILE A 256 15.05 -11.53 8.65
N PRO A 257 14.55 -10.80 7.62
CA PRO A 257 13.99 -11.41 6.43
C PRO A 257 14.99 -12.38 5.75
N ALA A 258 14.54 -13.58 5.45
CA ALA A 258 15.36 -14.62 4.82
C ALA A 258 14.80 -15.12 3.49
N GLY A 259 13.49 -15.02 3.30
CA GLY A 259 12.77 -15.50 2.13
C GLY A 259 12.76 -14.51 0.97
N ARG A 260 11.58 -14.01 0.64
CA ARG A 260 11.35 -13.13 -0.51
C ARG A 260 10.71 -11.80 -0.13
N MET A 261 10.98 -10.79 -0.95
CA MET A 261 10.18 -9.60 -1.02
C MET A 261 8.95 -9.91 -1.90
N CYS A 262 7.75 -9.75 -1.37
CA CYS A 262 6.55 -10.12 -2.09
C CYS A 262 5.71 -8.88 -2.46
N TYR A 263 4.92 -8.32 -1.57
CA TYR A 263 4.02 -7.25 -1.97
C TYR A 263 4.52 -5.86 -1.57
N TYR A 264 4.27 -4.88 -2.45
CA TYR A 264 4.63 -3.47 -2.22
C TYR A 264 3.42 -2.58 -1.99
N ASP A 265 2.30 -2.86 -2.63
CA ASP A 265 1.06 -2.09 -2.52
C ASP A 265 -0.15 -2.93 -2.90
N VAL A 266 -1.33 -2.54 -2.43
CA VAL A 266 -2.61 -3.14 -2.75
C VAL A 266 -3.68 -2.07 -2.90
N GLN A 267 -4.57 -2.26 -3.87
CA GLN A 267 -5.79 -1.48 -4.04
C GLN A 267 -6.95 -2.41 -4.32
N VAL A 268 -8.04 -2.22 -3.59
CA VAL A 268 -9.33 -2.85 -3.87
C VAL A 268 -10.20 -1.86 -4.65
N THR A 269 -10.74 -2.31 -5.78
CA THR A 269 -11.65 -1.53 -6.61
C THR A 269 -13.08 -2.08 -6.49
N GLU A 270 -13.97 -1.67 -7.37
CA GLU A 270 -15.35 -2.20 -7.38
C GLU A 270 -15.42 -3.67 -7.85
N HIS A 271 -14.45 -4.14 -8.64
CA HIS A 271 -14.50 -5.44 -9.30
C HIS A 271 -13.36 -6.38 -8.95
N TYR A 272 -12.17 -5.84 -8.61
CA TYR A 272 -10.96 -6.63 -8.43
C TYR A 272 -10.07 -6.11 -7.31
N ILE A 273 -9.12 -6.95 -6.92
CA ILE A 273 -8.01 -6.61 -6.04
C ILE A 273 -6.76 -6.56 -6.91
N TYR A 274 -6.05 -5.44 -6.87
CA TYR A 274 -4.80 -5.21 -7.58
C TYR A 274 -3.64 -5.13 -6.60
N ALA A 275 -2.59 -5.92 -6.80
CA ALA A 275 -1.44 -5.93 -5.92
C ALA A 275 -0.12 -5.96 -6.71
N ILE A 276 0.84 -5.12 -6.32
CA ILE A 276 2.19 -5.12 -6.89
C ILE A 276 3.03 -6.16 -6.17
N TYR A 277 3.58 -7.11 -6.95
CA TYR A 277 4.31 -8.27 -6.47
C TYR A 277 5.72 -8.36 -7.05
N ASP A 278 6.71 -8.68 -6.22
CA ASP A 278 8.12 -8.81 -6.60
C ASP A 278 8.53 -10.28 -6.79
N GLY A 279 8.50 -11.07 -5.75
CA GLY A 279 8.92 -12.49 -5.73
C GLY A 279 10.43 -12.70 -5.70
N ARG A 280 11.29 -11.64 -5.70
CA ARG A 280 12.74 -11.80 -5.62
C ARG A 280 13.20 -12.25 -4.23
N LYS A 281 14.15 -13.18 -4.17
CA LYS A 281 14.79 -13.59 -2.92
C LYS A 281 15.65 -12.47 -2.35
N PHE A 282 15.64 -12.28 -1.04
CA PHE A 282 16.54 -11.34 -0.38
C PHE A 282 18.00 -11.61 -0.68
N SER A 283 18.40 -12.88 -0.76
CA SER A 283 19.77 -13.28 -1.14
C SER A 283 20.20 -12.80 -2.52
N ASP A 284 19.25 -12.64 -3.45
CA ASP A 284 19.52 -12.18 -4.81
C ASP A 284 19.51 -10.66 -4.87
N ILE A 285 18.55 -10.02 -4.19
CA ILE A 285 18.49 -8.57 -4.02
C ILE A 285 19.83 -8.03 -3.46
N MET A 286 20.38 -8.68 -2.44
CA MET A 286 21.64 -8.28 -1.80
C MET A 286 22.87 -8.41 -2.71
N LYS A 287 22.80 -9.18 -3.80
CA LYS A 287 23.86 -9.34 -4.79
C LYS A 287 23.75 -8.36 -5.95
N GLU A 288 22.62 -7.69 -6.12
CA GLU A 288 22.43 -6.72 -7.19
C GLU A 288 23.33 -5.49 -6.97
N LYS A 289 24.18 -5.18 -7.98
CA LYS A 289 25.06 -3.99 -7.91
C LYS A 289 24.28 -2.68 -7.94
N GLU A 290 23.15 -2.67 -8.63
CA GLU A 290 22.23 -1.54 -8.73
C GLU A 290 20.84 -2.04 -8.33
N TYR A 291 20.59 -2.07 -7.03
CA TYR A 291 19.29 -2.46 -6.51
C TYR A 291 18.21 -1.46 -6.96
N LYS A 292 17.20 -2.01 -7.65
CA LYS A 292 15.99 -1.25 -8.00
C LYS A 292 14.87 -1.67 -7.07
N GLN A 293 14.39 -0.72 -6.30
CA GLN A 293 13.27 -0.93 -5.39
C GLN A 293 11.94 -0.93 -6.15
N GLY A 294 10.99 -1.72 -5.64
CA GLY A 294 9.68 -1.90 -6.25
C GLY A 294 9.60 -3.21 -7.04
N ALA A 295 8.46 -3.44 -7.63
CA ALA A 295 8.15 -4.68 -8.32
C ALA A 295 7.58 -4.42 -9.72
N LYS A 296 7.71 -5.43 -10.59
CA LYS A 296 7.26 -5.34 -11.99
C LYS A 296 5.99 -6.13 -12.28
N GLN A 297 5.53 -6.95 -11.35
CA GLN A 297 4.36 -7.79 -11.57
C GLN A 297 3.14 -7.17 -10.91
N LEU A 298 2.08 -6.95 -11.68
CA LEU A 298 0.77 -6.57 -11.18
C LEU A 298 -0.13 -7.81 -11.20
N ARG A 299 -0.52 -8.28 -10.03
CA ARG A 299 -1.46 -9.38 -9.85
C ARG A 299 -2.87 -8.86 -9.64
N VAL A 300 -3.83 -9.51 -10.27
CA VAL A 300 -5.25 -9.17 -10.19
C VAL A 300 -6.02 -10.37 -9.68
N PHE A 301 -6.68 -10.18 -8.54
CA PHE A 301 -7.49 -11.22 -7.91
C PHE A 301 -8.98 -10.83 -7.94
N ASP A 302 -9.86 -11.85 -8.00
CA ASP A 302 -11.25 -11.64 -7.69
C ASP A 302 -11.50 -11.63 -6.18
N PHE A 303 -12.75 -11.38 -5.77
CA PHE A 303 -13.13 -11.33 -4.35
C PHE A 303 -13.27 -12.72 -3.69
N ASP A 304 -13.08 -13.79 -4.45
CA ASP A 304 -12.93 -15.15 -3.94
C ASP A 304 -11.47 -15.56 -3.75
N GLY A 305 -10.53 -14.61 -3.96
CA GLY A 305 -9.09 -14.82 -3.79
C GLY A 305 -8.44 -15.58 -4.94
N LYS A 306 -9.13 -15.76 -6.07
CA LYS A 306 -8.53 -16.39 -7.24
C LYS A 306 -7.70 -15.38 -8.01
N LEU A 307 -6.45 -15.76 -8.33
CA LEU A 307 -5.59 -15.00 -9.23
C LEU A 307 -6.14 -15.10 -10.66
N CYS A 308 -6.68 -13.99 -11.17
CA CYS A 308 -7.34 -13.90 -12.46
C CYS A 308 -6.41 -13.50 -13.60
N LYS A 309 -5.50 -12.53 -13.32
CA LYS A 309 -4.58 -11.99 -14.32
C LYS A 309 -3.26 -11.60 -13.69
N GLU A 310 -2.20 -11.63 -14.49
CA GLU A 310 -0.89 -11.08 -14.17
C GLU A 310 -0.40 -10.21 -15.33
N TYR A 311 0.05 -9.01 -14.99
CA TYR A 311 0.67 -8.10 -15.95
C TYR A 311 2.14 -7.89 -15.57
N MET A 312 3.00 -7.80 -16.58
CA MET A 312 4.40 -7.47 -16.40
C MET A 312 4.65 -6.01 -16.81
N LEU A 313 5.06 -5.19 -15.88
CA LEU A 313 5.42 -3.80 -16.12
C LEU A 313 6.83 -3.70 -16.69
N ASP A 314 7.07 -2.73 -17.57
CA ASP A 314 8.39 -2.50 -18.17
C ASP A 314 9.44 -2.02 -17.15
N ARG A 315 9.00 -1.52 -15.99
CA ARG A 315 9.86 -1.03 -14.91
C ARG A 315 9.28 -1.32 -13.52
N PRO A 316 10.12 -1.34 -12.46
CA PRO A 316 9.63 -1.55 -11.11
C PRO A 316 8.90 -0.33 -10.57
N VAL A 317 7.81 -0.55 -9.84
CA VAL A 317 6.98 0.48 -9.20
C VAL A 317 6.73 0.13 -7.74
N THR A 318 6.47 1.13 -6.90
CA THR A 318 6.25 0.94 -5.45
C THR A 318 4.82 1.23 -5.01
N GLY A 319 4.12 2.09 -5.71
CA GLY A 319 2.74 2.46 -5.42
C GLY A 319 1.90 2.49 -6.67
N ILE A 320 0.61 2.17 -6.53
CA ILE A 320 -0.33 2.10 -7.65
C ILE A 320 -1.64 2.83 -7.33
N TYR A 321 -2.27 3.28 -8.40
CA TYR A 321 -3.68 3.64 -8.47
C TYR A 321 -4.26 3.09 -9.76
N VAL A 322 -5.26 2.23 -9.65
CA VAL A 322 -6.01 1.66 -10.78
C VAL A 322 -7.29 2.46 -10.97
N ASP A 323 -7.46 3.01 -12.15
CA ASP A 323 -8.70 3.61 -12.62
C ASP A 323 -9.36 2.62 -13.58
N GLU A 324 -10.30 1.81 -13.07
CA GLU A 324 -11.00 0.82 -13.89
C GLU A 324 -11.86 1.47 -14.97
N ALA A 325 -12.51 2.60 -14.67
CA ALA A 325 -13.36 3.32 -15.61
C ALA A 325 -12.53 3.95 -16.75
N GLY A 326 -11.36 4.49 -16.42
CA GLY A 326 -10.40 5.03 -17.38
C GLY A 326 -9.52 3.99 -18.05
N HIS A 327 -9.64 2.70 -17.67
CA HIS A 327 -8.79 1.61 -18.16
C HIS A 327 -7.30 1.89 -18.07
N CYS A 328 -6.87 2.49 -16.97
CA CYS A 328 -5.47 2.86 -16.79
C CYS A 328 -4.95 2.55 -15.39
N LEU A 329 -3.64 2.37 -15.32
CA LEU A 329 -2.85 2.20 -14.10
C LEU A 329 -1.88 3.37 -13.97
N TRP A 330 -1.98 4.09 -12.86
CA TRP A 330 -1.01 5.09 -12.44
C TRP A 330 -0.06 4.47 -11.43
N ALA A 331 1.23 4.74 -11.56
CA ALA A 331 2.22 4.15 -10.67
C ALA A 331 3.37 5.10 -10.36
N THR A 332 4.04 4.85 -9.25
CA THR A 332 5.22 5.60 -8.80
C THR A 332 6.48 4.76 -8.94
N ASP A 333 7.54 5.34 -9.53
CA ASP A 333 8.87 4.75 -9.67
C ASP A 333 9.88 5.56 -8.83
N VAL A 334 10.42 4.93 -7.79
CA VAL A 334 11.37 5.56 -6.86
C VAL A 334 12.82 5.50 -7.34
N ASN A 335 13.11 4.76 -8.41
CA ASN A 335 14.47 4.46 -8.85
C ASN A 335 15.08 5.53 -9.76
N ARG A 336 14.29 6.52 -10.15
CA ARG A 336 14.81 7.60 -10.97
C ARG A 336 15.37 8.69 -10.08
N GLU A 337 16.67 8.91 -10.21
CA GLU A 337 17.29 10.12 -9.68
C GLU A 337 16.66 11.36 -10.31
N CYS A 338 16.23 12.28 -9.48
CA CYS A 338 15.97 13.66 -9.88
C CYS A 338 17.29 14.28 -10.32
N ARG A 339 17.66 14.16 -11.60
CA ARG A 339 18.81 14.84 -12.19
C ARG A 339 18.49 16.29 -12.50
#